data_64c13583d3de581371dbd7322942d859
#
_entry.id   64c13583d3de581371dbd7322942d859
#
_cell.length_a   1.000
_cell.length_b   1.000
_cell.length_c   1.000
_cell.angle_alpha   90.00
_cell.angle_beta   90.00
_cell.angle_gamma   90.00
#
_symmetry.space_group_name_H-M   'P 1'
#
loop_
_entity.id
_entity.type
_entity.pdbx_description
1 polymer ?
#
loop_
_entity_poly.entity_id
_entity_poly.type
_entity_poly.pdbx_seq_one_letter_code
_entity_poly.pdbx_strand_id
1 'polypeptide(L)'
;TECVTDLFYGTDYNSHLGTKRGGLATYAQGEGFMRSIHNLESSYFRTKFESELPKFKGSSGIGIISDTDPQPIVINSHLGKFAIVTVAKINNITELERDLLAANMHFSEMSLGKTNQTELIALLIVQGKNFVDGIENVFNKIKGSCSMLILTEDGIIAARDKWGRTPIVIGKKEGAYAATSESSSLPNLDYEIEKYVGPGEIIRLRADGMEQMRKPNEGMQICSFLWVYYGFPVSCYEGRNVEEVRFMSGYKMGQKDNSEVDCACGIPDSGVGMALGYAEGKGIPYHRAITKYTPTSVSYTHLTLPT
;
A
#
# COMPACT_ATOMS: atom_id res chain seq x y z
N THR A 1 20.45 13.00 -5.55
CA THR A 1 20.61 11.53 -5.37
C THR A 1 19.54 10.83 -6.18
N GLU A 2 19.88 9.76 -6.89
CA GLU A 2 18.90 8.97 -7.64
C GLU A 2 18.04 8.14 -6.67
N CYS A 3 16.72 8.09 -6.92
CA CYS A 3 15.76 7.36 -6.07
C CYS A 3 15.55 5.89 -6.49
N VAL A 4 16.12 5.45 -7.62
CA VAL A 4 15.75 4.19 -8.30
C VAL A 4 15.96 2.96 -7.42
N THR A 5 17.08 2.87 -6.71
CA THR A 5 17.37 1.73 -5.83
C THR A 5 16.40 1.66 -4.66
N ASP A 6 16.16 2.78 -3.98
CA ASP A 6 15.23 2.84 -2.86
C ASP A 6 13.80 2.56 -3.31
N LEU A 7 13.39 3.09 -4.45
CA LEU A 7 12.09 2.84 -5.06
C LEU A 7 11.88 1.35 -5.38
N PHE A 8 12.88 0.73 -6.01
CA PHE A 8 12.81 -0.68 -6.38
C PHE A 8 12.68 -1.58 -5.15
N TYR A 9 13.60 -1.48 -4.19
CA TYR A 9 13.56 -2.30 -2.99
C TYR A 9 12.38 -1.94 -2.09
N GLY A 10 12.03 -0.65 -1.96
CA GLY A 10 10.87 -0.21 -1.20
C GLY A 10 9.56 -0.79 -1.75
N THR A 11 9.43 -0.88 -3.08
CA THR A 11 8.28 -1.53 -3.72
C THR A 11 8.31 -3.04 -3.52
N ASP A 12 9.47 -3.67 -3.68
CA ASP A 12 9.64 -5.12 -3.50
C ASP A 12 9.31 -5.58 -2.07
N TYR A 13 9.67 -4.80 -1.04
CA TYR A 13 9.30 -5.11 0.35
C TYR A 13 7.79 -5.12 0.61
N ASN A 14 7.00 -4.55 -0.29
CA ASN A 14 5.53 -4.61 -0.26
C ASN A 14 4.96 -5.75 -1.14
N SER A 15 5.77 -6.67 -1.68
CA SER A 15 5.32 -7.73 -2.60
C SER A 15 4.36 -8.75 -1.99
N HIS A 16 4.26 -8.84 -0.65
CA HIS A 16 3.28 -9.68 0.03
C HIS A 16 1.84 -9.09 -0.02
N LEU A 17 1.70 -7.82 -0.41
CA LEU A 17 0.41 -7.12 -0.47
C LEU A 17 -0.36 -7.35 -1.77
N GLY A 18 0.26 -7.98 -2.77
CA GLY A 18 -0.39 -8.29 -4.04
C GLY A 18 0.46 -9.23 -4.90
N THR A 19 -0.20 -9.88 -5.87
CA THR A 19 0.42 -10.96 -6.65
C THR A 19 0.25 -10.83 -8.16
N LYS A 20 -0.51 -9.83 -8.65
CA LYS A 20 -0.89 -9.79 -10.07
C LYS A 20 -0.14 -8.77 -10.90
N ARG A 21 0.08 -7.59 -10.38
CA ARG A 21 0.68 -6.47 -11.11
C ARG A 21 1.72 -5.77 -10.25
N GLY A 22 2.79 -5.31 -10.87
CA GLY A 22 3.75 -4.39 -10.27
C GLY A 22 4.03 -3.26 -11.23
N GLY A 23 4.29 -2.08 -10.70
CA GLY A 23 4.60 -0.92 -11.52
C GLY A 23 5.49 0.08 -10.83
N LEU A 24 6.33 0.74 -11.61
CA LEU A 24 7.22 1.81 -11.19
C LEU A 24 7.06 3.01 -12.12
N ALA A 25 7.14 4.21 -11.57
CA ALA A 25 7.34 5.43 -12.33
C ALA A 25 8.37 6.32 -11.66
N THR A 26 9.23 6.96 -12.46
CA THR A 26 10.20 7.95 -11.99
C THR A 26 10.07 9.24 -12.77
N TYR A 27 10.57 10.33 -12.18
CA TYR A 27 10.72 11.60 -12.83
C TYR A 27 12.17 12.07 -12.77
N ALA A 28 12.72 12.42 -13.91
CA ALA A 28 14.04 13.03 -14.05
C ALA A 28 13.92 14.38 -14.75
N GLN A 29 14.53 15.42 -14.17
CA GLN A 29 14.53 16.74 -14.76
C GLN A 29 15.22 16.71 -16.15
N GLY A 30 14.55 17.22 -17.17
CA GLY A 30 15.02 17.22 -18.56
C GLY A 30 14.72 15.94 -19.36
N GLU A 31 14.52 14.79 -18.71
CA GLU A 31 14.12 13.53 -19.38
C GLU A 31 12.61 13.25 -19.24
N GLY A 32 11.97 13.76 -18.17
CA GLY A 32 10.54 13.61 -17.91
C GLY A 32 10.18 12.34 -17.14
N PHE A 33 8.98 11.83 -17.40
CA PHE A 33 8.43 10.64 -16.71
C PHE A 33 8.78 9.36 -17.44
N MET A 34 9.25 8.37 -16.69
CA MET A 34 9.42 7.00 -17.15
C MET A 34 8.49 6.08 -16.36
N ARG A 35 7.85 5.11 -17.04
CA ARG A 35 6.91 4.16 -16.43
C ARG A 35 7.17 2.75 -16.96
N SER A 36 7.11 1.75 -16.07
CA SER A 36 7.03 0.33 -16.44
C SER A 36 6.01 -0.40 -15.58
N ILE A 37 5.26 -1.31 -16.18
CA ILE A 37 4.25 -2.15 -15.51
C ILE A 37 4.41 -3.59 -15.98
N HIS A 38 4.44 -4.54 -15.03
CA HIS A 38 4.54 -5.96 -15.32
C HIS A 38 3.45 -6.79 -14.66
N ASN A 39 3.11 -7.90 -15.32
CA ASN A 39 2.35 -8.99 -14.72
C ASN A 39 3.27 -9.81 -13.81
N LEU A 40 2.86 -10.03 -12.56
CA LEU A 40 3.61 -10.76 -11.53
C LEU A 40 3.08 -12.17 -11.29
N GLU A 41 2.01 -12.61 -11.98
CA GLU A 41 1.38 -13.92 -11.75
C GLU A 41 2.31 -15.09 -12.06
N SER A 42 3.28 -14.90 -12.93
CA SER A 42 4.24 -15.95 -13.34
C SER A 42 5.67 -15.73 -12.83
N SER A 43 5.95 -14.63 -12.14
CA SER A 43 7.31 -14.31 -11.71
C SER A 43 7.30 -13.21 -10.65
N TYR A 44 8.30 -13.23 -9.77
CA TYR A 44 8.46 -12.24 -8.71
C TYR A 44 8.78 -10.84 -9.25
N PHE A 45 8.44 -9.83 -8.47
CA PHE A 45 8.69 -8.41 -8.78
C PHE A 45 10.16 -8.17 -9.18
N ARG A 46 11.12 -8.62 -8.36
CA ARG A 46 12.56 -8.46 -8.66
C ARG A 46 12.94 -8.98 -10.04
N THR A 47 12.52 -10.20 -10.37
CA THR A 47 12.85 -10.84 -11.65
C THR A 47 12.33 -10.05 -12.85
N LYS A 48 11.19 -9.37 -12.70
CA LYS A 48 10.58 -8.59 -13.78
C LYS A 48 11.23 -7.24 -13.99
N PHE A 49 11.62 -6.57 -12.90
CA PHE A 49 12.08 -5.19 -12.96
C PHE A 49 13.61 -5.04 -12.95
N GLU A 50 14.37 -6.01 -12.42
CA GLU A 50 15.83 -5.89 -12.25
C GLU A 50 16.58 -5.56 -13.54
N SER A 51 16.20 -6.17 -14.66
CA SER A 51 16.81 -5.90 -15.97
C SER A 51 16.47 -4.52 -16.54
N GLU A 52 15.44 -3.86 -16.03
CA GLU A 52 15.00 -2.54 -16.47
C GLU A 52 15.56 -1.40 -15.61
N LEU A 53 16.07 -1.71 -14.41
CA LEU A 53 16.60 -0.69 -13.49
C LEU A 53 17.60 0.29 -14.15
N PRO A 54 18.52 -0.15 -15.02
CA PRO A 54 19.45 0.77 -15.68
C PRO A 54 18.78 1.82 -16.60
N LYS A 55 17.52 1.57 -16.99
CA LYS A 55 16.74 2.51 -17.81
C LYS A 55 16.08 3.60 -16.97
N PHE A 56 15.76 3.28 -15.70
CA PHE A 56 15.14 4.24 -14.79
C PHE A 56 16.16 5.27 -14.32
N LYS A 57 15.74 6.52 -14.32
CA LYS A 57 16.50 7.63 -13.79
C LYS A 57 15.57 8.55 -13.02
N GLY A 58 16.11 9.35 -12.13
CA GLY A 58 15.37 10.40 -11.45
C GLY A 58 15.63 10.49 -9.96
N SER A 59 15.28 11.64 -9.42
CA SER A 59 15.39 11.94 -7.99
C SER A 59 14.09 11.66 -7.22
N SER A 60 13.00 11.39 -7.92
CA SER A 60 11.71 11.05 -7.33
C SER A 60 10.99 9.94 -8.13
N GLY A 61 10.23 9.11 -7.43
CA GLY A 61 9.51 8.01 -8.06
C GLY A 61 8.43 7.43 -7.15
N ILE A 62 7.49 6.71 -7.76
CA ILE A 62 6.42 5.97 -7.08
C ILE A 62 6.38 4.54 -7.59
N GLY A 63 6.02 3.61 -6.70
CA GLY A 63 5.89 2.19 -7.01
C GLY A 63 4.64 1.59 -6.39
N ILE A 64 4.17 0.48 -6.96
CA ILE A 64 2.96 -0.21 -6.53
C ILE A 64 3.04 -1.71 -6.79
N ILE A 65 2.48 -2.48 -5.86
CA ILE A 65 2.05 -3.86 -6.06
C ILE A 65 0.52 -3.87 -6.01
N SER A 66 -0.14 -4.50 -6.97
CA SER A 66 -1.59 -4.48 -7.11
C SER A 66 -2.15 -5.83 -7.53
N ASP A 67 -3.32 -6.18 -7.00
CA ASP A 67 -4.11 -7.35 -7.42
C ASP A 67 -5.19 -7.00 -8.47
N THR A 68 -5.35 -5.74 -8.79
CA THR A 68 -6.43 -5.27 -9.66
C THR A 68 -5.89 -4.57 -10.90
N ASP A 69 -5.64 -3.29 -10.78
CA ASP A 69 -5.41 -2.41 -11.92
C ASP A 69 -3.92 -2.31 -12.29
N PRO A 70 -3.59 -2.23 -13.60
CA PRO A 70 -2.27 -1.79 -14.03
C PRO A 70 -2.05 -0.34 -13.58
N GLN A 71 -0.95 -0.11 -12.87
CA GLN A 71 -0.51 1.17 -12.30
C GLN A 71 1.03 1.23 -12.33
N PRO A 72 1.64 2.42 -12.29
CA PRO A 72 1.10 3.78 -12.24
C PRO A 72 0.39 4.22 -13.51
N ILE A 73 -0.58 5.14 -13.40
CA ILE A 73 -1.21 5.83 -14.52
C ILE A 73 -0.52 7.18 -14.72
N VAL A 74 -0.18 7.54 -15.96
CA VAL A 74 0.39 8.84 -16.30
C VAL A 74 -0.66 9.70 -16.98
N ILE A 75 -0.91 10.88 -16.44
CA ILE A 75 -1.89 11.84 -16.94
C ILE A 75 -1.19 13.14 -17.34
N ASN A 76 -1.63 13.71 -18.45
CA ASN A 76 -1.27 15.07 -18.85
C ASN A 76 -2.53 15.95 -18.82
N SER A 77 -2.54 16.98 -17.98
CA SER A 77 -3.70 17.81 -17.72
C SER A 77 -3.33 19.26 -17.49
N HIS A 78 -4.32 20.12 -17.18
CA HIS A 78 -4.06 21.49 -16.74
C HIS A 78 -3.32 21.60 -15.40
N LEU A 79 -3.26 20.51 -14.60
CA LEU A 79 -2.44 20.43 -13.39
C LEU A 79 -0.96 20.11 -13.68
N GLY A 80 -0.61 19.98 -14.96
CA GLY A 80 0.67 19.47 -15.43
C GLY A 80 0.63 17.97 -15.70
N LYS A 81 1.79 17.40 -16.05
CA LYS A 81 1.97 15.95 -16.17
C LYS A 81 2.26 15.35 -14.79
N PHE A 82 1.61 14.24 -14.48
CA PHE A 82 1.83 13.51 -13.22
C PHE A 82 1.63 12.01 -13.42
N ALA A 83 2.22 11.22 -12.53
CA ALA A 83 1.93 9.79 -12.41
C ALA A 83 1.23 9.54 -11.07
N ILE A 84 0.32 8.57 -11.04
CA ILE A 84 -0.46 8.25 -9.82
C ILE A 84 -0.50 6.75 -9.57
N VAL A 85 -0.39 6.38 -8.30
CA VAL A 85 -0.72 5.05 -7.77
C VAL A 85 -1.75 5.17 -6.66
N THR A 86 -2.62 4.17 -6.55
CA THR A 86 -3.71 4.16 -5.57
C THR A 86 -3.84 2.81 -4.88
N VAL A 87 -4.17 2.84 -3.59
CA VAL A 87 -4.75 1.72 -2.87
C VAL A 87 -6.19 2.11 -2.56
N ALA A 88 -7.12 1.56 -3.33
CA ALA A 88 -8.51 2.01 -3.33
C ALA A 88 -9.51 0.85 -3.28
N LYS A 89 -10.63 1.11 -2.62
CA LYS A 89 -11.86 0.32 -2.72
C LYS A 89 -13.01 1.28 -3.00
N ILE A 90 -13.51 1.28 -4.23
CA ILE A 90 -14.58 2.17 -4.69
C ILE A 90 -15.84 1.34 -4.94
N ASN A 91 -16.92 1.66 -4.23
CA ASN A 91 -18.17 0.90 -4.33
C ASN A 91 -19.15 1.50 -5.36
N ASN A 92 -18.93 2.74 -5.81
CA ASN A 92 -19.79 3.45 -6.76
C ASN A 92 -19.10 3.73 -8.10
N ILE A 93 -18.26 2.81 -8.59
CA ILE A 93 -17.49 2.96 -9.84
C ILE A 93 -18.41 3.30 -11.02
N THR A 94 -19.49 2.53 -11.23
CA THR A 94 -20.41 2.72 -12.37
C THR A 94 -21.10 4.09 -12.35
N GLU A 95 -21.44 4.59 -11.17
CA GLU A 95 -22.01 5.94 -11.00
C GLU A 95 -21.01 7.01 -11.44
N LEU A 96 -19.77 6.92 -10.92
CA LEU A 96 -18.69 7.86 -11.21
C LEU A 96 -18.23 7.83 -12.67
N GLU A 97 -18.14 6.64 -13.25
CA GLU A 97 -17.81 6.44 -14.66
C GLU A 97 -18.82 7.13 -15.56
N ARG A 98 -20.11 6.89 -15.32
CA ARG A 98 -21.20 7.56 -16.06
C ARG A 98 -21.11 9.08 -15.97
N ASP A 99 -20.88 9.62 -14.77
CA ASP A 99 -20.80 11.05 -14.53
C ASP A 99 -19.58 11.68 -15.22
N LEU A 100 -18.43 10.98 -15.24
CA LEU A 100 -17.23 11.42 -15.94
C LEU A 100 -17.42 11.41 -17.47
N LEU A 101 -18.04 10.36 -18.02
CA LEU A 101 -18.36 10.28 -19.46
C LEU A 101 -19.35 11.36 -19.86
N ALA A 102 -20.38 11.65 -19.03
CA ALA A 102 -21.32 12.75 -19.28
C ALA A 102 -20.64 14.13 -19.24
N ALA A 103 -19.52 14.26 -18.53
CA ALA A 103 -18.68 15.46 -18.52
C ALA A 103 -17.65 15.49 -19.67
N ASN A 104 -17.79 14.63 -20.68
CA ASN A 104 -16.88 14.47 -21.84
C ASN A 104 -15.44 14.10 -21.45
N MET A 105 -15.24 13.43 -20.33
CA MET A 105 -13.95 12.83 -19.98
C MET A 105 -13.83 11.43 -20.59
N HIS A 106 -12.62 10.99 -20.85
CA HIS A 106 -12.36 9.73 -21.54
C HIS A 106 -11.50 8.82 -20.68
N PHE A 107 -11.74 7.52 -20.79
CA PHE A 107 -10.90 6.48 -20.24
C PHE A 107 -10.02 5.88 -21.34
N SER A 108 -8.74 5.71 -21.08
CA SER A 108 -7.75 5.14 -22.00
C SER A 108 -7.11 3.85 -21.50
N GLU A 109 -7.12 3.64 -20.20
CA GLU A 109 -6.56 2.44 -19.56
C GLU A 109 -7.69 1.50 -19.15
N MET A 110 -7.55 0.22 -19.53
CA MET A 110 -8.53 -0.81 -19.16
C MET A 110 -7.90 -1.83 -18.20
N SER A 111 -8.70 -2.30 -17.27
CA SER A 111 -8.33 -3.37 -16.35
C SER A 111 -9.23 -4.58 -16.57
N LEU A 112 -8.73 -5.59 -17.30
CA LEU A 112 -9.47 -6.81 -17.64
C LEU A 112 -10.87 -6.54 -18.24
N GLY A 113 -10.97 -5.58 -19.14
CA GLY A 113 -12.22 -5.17 -19.79
C GLY A 113 -13.15 -4.30 -18.93
N LYS A 114 -12.66 -3.81 -17.79
CA LYS A 114 -13.38 -2.91 -16.88
C LYS A 114 -12.64 -1.58 -16.76
N THR A 115 -13.32 -0.58 -16.21
CA THR A 115 -12.73 0.72 -15.86
C THR A 115 -11.58 0.54 -14.88
N ASN A 116 -10.42 1.12 -15.21
CA ASN A 116 -9.29 1.21 -14.30
C ASN A 116 -9.61 2.20 -13.18
N GLN A 117 -9.63 1.74 -11.92
CA GLN A 117 -10.01 2.56 -10.77
C GLN A 117 -9.01 3.70 -10.52
N THR A 118 -7.72 3.47 -10.80
CA THR A 118 -6.69 4.49 -10.64
C THR A 118 -6.85 5.60 -11.67
N GLU A 119 -7.21 5.27 -12.92
CA GLU A 119 -7.53 6.27 -13.94
C GLU A 119 -8.78 7.06 -13.57
N LEU A 120 -9.83 6.39 -13.07
CA LEU A 120 -11.04 7.05 -12.59
C LEU A 120 -10.72 8.08 -11.51
N ILE A 121 -9.86 7.72 -10.54
CA ILE A 121 -9.41 8.65 -9.49
C ILE A 121 -8.62 9.82 -10.10
N ALA A 122 -7.71 9.55 -11.03
CA ALA A 122 -6.94 10.59 -11.72
C ALA A 122 -7.87 11.58 -12.46
N LEU A 123 -8.90 11.08 -13.14
CA LEU A 123 -9.90 11.91 -13.80
C LEU A 123 -10.75 12.76 -12.81
N LEU A 124 -11.05 12.23 -11.63
CA LEU A 124 -11.69 13.01 -10.57
C LEU A 124 -10.76 14.11 -10.01
N ILE A 125 -9.45 13.83 -9.92
CA ILE A 125 -8.45 14.82 -9.48
C ILE A 125 -8.37 15.98 -10.47
N VAL A 126 -8.32 15.69 -11.76
CA VAL A 126 -8.23 16.75 -12.80
C VAL A 126 -9.50 17.58 -12.97
N GLN A 127 -10.59 17.27 -12.28
CA GLN A 127 -11.72 18.18 -12.15
C GLN A 127 -11.46 19.34 -11.19
N GLY A 128 -10.46 19.23 -10.31
CA GLY A 128 -10.08 20.25 -9.35
C GLY A 128 -9.24 21.37 -9.98
N LYS A 129 -9.17 22.53 -9.32
CA LYS A 129 -8.36 23.67 -9.73
C LYS A 129 -6.86 23.49 -9.44
N ASN A 130 -6.56 22.63 -8.48
CA ASN A 130 -5.21 22.22 -8.05
C ASN A 130 -5.29 20.81 -7.46
N PHE A 131 -4.15 20.22 -7.09
CA PHE A 131 -4.12 18.86 -6.54
C PHE A 131 -4.91 18.70 -5.24
N VAL A 132 -4.89 19.68 -4.33
CA VAL A 132 -5.63 19.60 -3.06
C VAL A 132 -7.14 19.57 -3.33
N ASP A 133 -7.65 20.49 -4.13
CA ASP A 133 -9.06 20.57 -4.52
C ASP A 133 -9.51 19.29 -5.28
N GLY A 134 -8.65 18.77 -6.17
CA GLY A 134 -8.90 17.52 -6.88
C GLY A 134 -8.95 16.30 -5.97
N ILE A 135 -8.04 16.19 -5.00
CA ILE A 135 -8.03 15.10 -4.02
C ILE A 135 -9.24 15.19 -3.09
N GLU A 136 -9.62 16.39 -2.66
CA GLU A 136 -10.87 16.62 -1.89
C GLU A 136 -12.12 16.22 -2.70
N ASN A 137 -12.15 16.49 -4.01
CA ASN A 137 -13.21 16.01 -4.89
C ASN A 137 -13.30 14.47 -4.88
N VAL A 138 -12.16 13.76 -4.94
CA VAL A 138 -12.11 12.30 -4.78
C VAL A 138 -12.70 11.88 -3.43
N PHE A 139 -12.23 12.46 -2.32
CA PHE A 139 -12.71 12.12 -0.98
C PHE A 139 -14.21 12.33 -0.78
N ASN A 140 -14.80 13.30 -1.48
CA ASN A 140 -16.21 13.61 -1.39
C ASN A 140 -17.09 12.72 -2.29
N LYS A 141 -16.58 12.33 -3.47
CA LYS A 141 -17.37 11.58 -4.46
C LYS A 141 -17.32 10.07 -4.27
N ILE A 142 -16.18 9.51 -3.82
CA ILE A 142 -16.06 8.05 -3.67
C ILE A 142 -16.85 7.53 -2.47
N LYS A 143 -17.57 6.42 -2.66
CA LYS A 143 -18.14 5.60 -1.59
C LYS A 143 -17.16 4.43 -1.32
N GLY A 144 -16.26 4.62 -0.34
CA GLY A 144 -15.21 3.67 -0.05
C GLY A 144 -13.99 4.32 0.57
N SER A 145 -12.81 3.88 0.18
CA SER A 145 -11.53 4.44 0.62
C SER A 145 -10.54 4.55 -0.55
N CYS A 146 -9.66 5.54 -0.50
CA CYS A 146 -8.57 5.71 -1.45
C CYS A 146 -7.42 6.46 -0.80
N SER A 147 -6.28 5.79 -0.65
CA SER A 147 -5.00 6.44 -0.40
C SER A 147 -4.17 6.44 -1.68
N MET A 148 -3.36 7.46 -1.88
CA MET A 148 -2.64 7.63 -3.15
C MET A 148 -1.27 8.29 -2.98
N LEU A 149 -0.38 7.99 -3.92
CA LEU A 149 0.84 8.76 -4.16
C LEU A 149 0.79 9.32 -5.58
N ILE A 150 1.07 10.60 -5.70
CA ILE A 150 1.09 11.33 -6.98
C ILE A 150 2.51 11.87 -7.19
N LEU A 151 3.19 11.39 -8.22
CA LEU A 151 4.49 11.89 -8.65
C LEU A 151 4.28 13.05 -9.60
N THR A 152 4.83 14.19 -9.24
CA THR A 152 4.84 15.43 -10.04
C THR A 152 6.28 15.86 -10.34
N GLU A 153 6.45 16.87 -11.16
CA GLU A 153 7.76 17.50 -11.40
C GLU A 153 8.32 18.16 -10.13
N ASP A 154 7.45 18.54 -9.17
CA ASP A 154 7.78 19.23 -7.92
C ASP A 154 7.72 18.29 -6.68
N GLY A 155 7.96 17.00 -6.88
CA GLY A 155 7.98 16.02 -5.79
C GLY A 155 6.78 15.08 -5.76
N ILE A 156 6.57 14.42 -4.62
CA ILE A 156 5.54 13.41 -4.43
C ILE A 156 4.47 13.95 -3.50
N ILE A 157 3.20 13.87 -3.91
CA ILE A 157 2.06 14.16 -3.05
C ILE A 157 1.55 12.82 -2.48
N ALA A 158 1.57 12.70 -1.16
CA ALA A 158 1.00 11.58 -0.42
C ALA A 158 -0.34 12.02 0.19
N ALA A 159 -1.42 11.33 -0.14
CA ALA A 159 -2.75 11.63 0.38
C ALA A 159 -3.38 10.37 0.97
N ARG A 160 -3.63 10.37 2.27
CA ARG A 160 -4.31 9.30 2.97
C ARG A 160 -5.82 9.46 2.85
N ASP A 161 -6.52 8.33 2.69
CA ASP A 161 -7.99 8.33 2.60
C ASP A 161 -8.65 9.09 3.76
N LYS A 162 -9.82 9.67 3.50
CA LYS A 162 -10.48 10.58 4.45
C LYS A 162 -10.80 9.99 5.83
N TRP A 163 -10.87 8.65 5.92
CA TRP A 163 -11.13 7.93 7.17
C TRP A 163 -9.86 7.32 7.77
N GLY A 164 -8.73 7.39 7.07
CA GLY A 164 -7.48 6.77 7.50
C GLY A 164 -7.46 5.24 7.45
N ARG A 165 -8.29 4.61 6.61
CA ARG A 165 -8.41 3.14 6.53
C ARG A 165 -7.15 2.49 6.00
N THR A 166 -6.55 3.07 4.95
CA THR A 166 -5.28 2.62 4.39
C THR A 166 -4.16 3.51 4.89
N PRO A 167 -3.22 2.99 5.66
CA PRO A 167 -2.13 3.78 6.22
C PRO A 167 -1.17 4.27 5.15
N ILE A 168 -0.58 5.43 5.41
CA ILE A 168 0.64 5.93 4.76
C ILE A 168 1.57 6.37 5.88
N VAL A 169 2.79 5.84 5.86
CA VAL A 169 3.86 6.22 6.77
C VAL A 169 4.98 6.91 5.99
N ILE A 170 5.49 8.01 6.53
CA ILE A 170 6.60 8.77 5.96
C ILE A 170 7.86 8.44 6.73
N GLY A 171 8.89 8.06 5.99
CA GLY A 171 10.24 7.90 6.47
C GLY A 171 11.15 9.03 5.98
N LYS A 172 12.20 9.28 6.74
CA LYS A 172 13.22 10.29 6.46
C LYS A 172 14.60 9.70 6.63
N LYS A 173 15.50 10.05 5.74
CA LYS A 173 16.95 9.92 5.89
C LYS A 173 17.64 11.16 5.34
N GLU A 174 18.95 11.27 5.49
CA GLU A 174 19.70 12.42 4.99
C GLU A 174 19.45 12.66 3.49
N GLY A 175 18.89 13.81 3.15
CA GLY A 175 18.61 14.23 1.78
C GLY A 175 17.49 13.47 1.07
N ALA A 176 16.64 12.69 1.80
CA ALA A 176 15.54 11.96 1.17
C ALA A 176 14.34 11.73 2.11
N TYR A 177 13.16 11.67 1.50
CA TYR A 177 11.91 11.24 2.12
C TYR A 177 11.31 10.07 1.34
N ALA A 178 10.66 9.16 2.05
CA ALA A 178 9.90 8.06 1.46
C ALA A 178 8.50 8.00 2.04
N ALA A 179 7.52 7.57 1.25
CA ALA A 179 6.17 7.27 1.71
C ALA A 179 5.82 5.82 1.35
N THR A 180 5.27 5.07 2.28
CA THR A 180 4.91 3.65 2.08
C THR A 180 3.64 3.30 2.84
N SER A 181 2.97 2.22 2.45
CA SER A 181 1.81 1.71 3.20
C SER A 181 2.22 0.86 4.41
N GLU A 182 3.41 0.24 4.38
CA GLU A 182 3.94 -0.54 5.50
C GLU A 182 5.29 -0.01 5.97
N SER A 183 5.44 0.08 7.29
CA SER A 183 6.64 0.65 7.89
C SER A 183 7.89 -0.24 7.78
N SER A 184 7.73 -1.55 7.56
CA SER A 184 8.86 -2.51 7.54
C SER A 184 9.89 -2.25 6.44
N SER A 185 9.50 -1.61 5.33
CA SER A 185 10.43 -1.25 4.25
C SER A 185 11.39 -0.12 4.64
N LEU A 186 10.98 0.77 5.54
CA LEU A 186 11.74 1.98 5.89
C LEU A 186 13.09 1.67 6.56
N PRO A 187 13.16 0.88 7.65
CA PRO A 187 14.43 0.55 8.30
C PRO A 187 15.38 -0.23 7.38
N ASN A 188 14.83 -1.07 6.49
CA ASN A 188 15.64 -1.84 5.54
C ASN A 188 16.32 -0.97 4.47
N LEU A 189 15.93 0.29 4.35
CA LEU A 189 16.47 1.29 3.42
C LEU A 189 17.08 2.49 4.14
N ASP A 190 17.40 2.32 5.43
CA ASP A 190 17.99 3.34 6.31
C ASP A 190 17.12 4.59 6.52
N TYR A 191 15.78 4.44 6.41
CA TYR A 191 14.86 5.51 6.77
C TYR A 191 14.35 5.34 8.20
N GLU A 192 14.33 6.41 8.95
CA GLU A 192 13.64 6.52 10.23
C GLU A 192 12.18 6.93 9.99
N ILE A 193 11.26 6.41 10.82
CA ILE A 193 9.85 6.80 10.74
C ILE A 193 9.72 8.23 11.24
N GLU A 194 9.32 9.14 10.36
CA GLU A 194 9.10 10.55 10.67
C GLU A 194 7.64 10.81 11.07
N LYS A 195 6.68 10.19 10.36
CA LYS A 195 5.26 10.50 10.56
C LYS A 195 4.33 9.43 10.01
N TYR A 196 3.25 9.17 10.73
CA TYR A 196 2.05 8.54 10.16
C TYR A 196 1.12 9.63 9.63
N VAL A 197 0.77 9.56 8.33
CA VAL A 197 -0.14 10.52 7.69
C VAL A 197 -1.53 10.35 8.30
N GLY A 198 -2.16 11.44 8.73
CA GLY A 198 -3.48 11.42 9.34
C GLY A 198 -4.62 11.19 8.34
N PRO A 199 -5.86 10.92 8.80
CA PRO A 199 -7.01 10.70 7.93
C PRO A 199 -7.32 11.93 7.09
N GLY A 200 -7.37 11.79 5.76
CA GLY A 200 -7.60 12.88 4.82
C GLY A 200 -6.47 13.90 4.72
N GLU A 201 -5.34 13.65 5.35
CA GLU A 201 -4.17 14.54 5.27
C GLU A 201 -3.50 14.42 3.91
N ILE A 202 -3.03 15.56 3.38
CA ILE A 202 -2.30 15.67 2.12
C ILE A 202 -0.95 16.30 2.43
N ILE A 203 0.13 15.62 2.02
CA ILE A 203 1.51 16.05 2.27
C ILE A 203 2.27 16.00 0.95
N ARG A 204 3.06 17.03 0.68
CA ARG A 204 4.06 17.02 -0.40
C ARG A 204 5.43 16.71 0.18
N LEU A 205 6.11 15.76 -0.45
CA LEU A 205 7.47 15.36 -0.12
C LEU A 205 8.44 15.84 -1.21
N ARG A 206 9.51 16.49 -0.79
CA ARG A 206 10.67 16.84 -1.60
C ARG A 206 11.93 16.33 -0.91
N ALA A 207 13.07 16.35 -1.59
CA ALA A 207 14.34 15.91 -0.99
C ALA A 207 14.77 16.78 0.22
N ASP A 208 14.39 18.04 0.23
CA ASP A 208 14.73 19.05 1.24
C ASP A 208 13.66 19.26 2.31
N GLY A 209 12.47 18.66 2.16
CA GLY A 209 11.43 18.88 3.14
C GLY A 209 10.09 18.20 2.87
N MET A 210 9.24 18.37 3.87
CA MET A 210 7.85 17.90 3.88
C MET A 210 6.92 19.10 4.09
N GLU A 211 5.93 19.27 3.21
CA GLU A 211 4.94 20.35 3.26
C GLU A 211 3.55 19.76 3.51
N GLN A 212 2.89 20.18 4.60
CA GLN A 212 1.51 19.82 4.85
C GLN A 212 0.57 20.71 4.00
N MET A 213 0.00 20.14 2.95
CA MET A 213 -0.91 20.85 2.04
C MET A 213 -2.35 20.89 2.57
N ARG A 214 -2.76 19.87 3.33
CA ARG A 214 -4.06 19.78 3.99
C ARG A 214 -3.91 19.08 5.35
N LYS A 215 -4.50 19.66 6.38
CA LYS A 215 -4.53 19.09 7.73
C LYS A 215 -5.38 17.81 7.78
N PRO A 216 -5.09 16.88 8.71
CA PRO A 216 -5.92 15.70 8.90
C PRO A 216 -7.33 16.07 9.40
N ASN A 217 -8.28 15.18 9.09
CA ASN A 217 -9.62 15.24 9.66
C ASN A 217 -9.61 14.80 11.13
N GLU A 218 -10.64 15.21 11.86
CA GLU A 218 -10.92 14.66 13.19
C GLU A 218 -11.51 13.25 13.06
N GLY A 219 -11.01 12.33 13.90
CA GLY A 219 -11.46 10.94 13.92
C GLY A 219 -10.86 10.06 12.83
N MET A 220 -10.65 8.81 13.17
CA MET A 220 -10.05 7.80 12.31
C MET A 220 -10.88 6.51 12.35
N GLN A 221 -11.04 5.86 11.21
CA GLN A 221 -11.68 4.55 11.07
C GLN A 221 -10.70 3.55 10.44
N ILE A 222 -9.55 3.38 11.07
CA ILE A 222 -8.54 2.44 10.59
C ILE A 222 -9.06 1.01 10.61
N CYS A 223 -8.70 0.23 9.61
CA CYS A 223 -9.12 -1.15 9.50
C CYS A 223 -8.29 -2.06 10.42
N SER A 224 -8.93 -2.70 11.41
CA SER A 224 -8.24 -3.66 12.29
C SER A 224 -7.67 -4.88 11.57
N PHE A 225 -8.16 -5.17 10.35
CA PHE A 225 -7.66 -6.24 9.50
C PHE A 225 -6.17 -6.09 9.13
N LEU A 226 -5.65 -4.87 9.15
CA LEU A 226 -4.22 -4.59 9.01
C LEU A 226 -3.38 -5.36 10.02
N TRP A 227 -3.79 -5.37 11.29
CA TRP A 227 -3.06 -6.11 12.33
C TRP A 227 -3.42 -7.58 12.36
N VAL A 228 -4.69 -7.93 12.31
CA VAL A 228 -5.11 -9.32 12.56
C VAL A 228 -4.77 -10.27 11.42
N TYR A 229 -4.58 -9.77 10.20
CA TYR A 229 -4.33 -10.63 9.05
C TYR A 229 -3.32 -10.08 8.05
N TYR A 230 -3.50 -8.85 7.58
CA TYR A 230 -2.90 -8.34 6.35
C TYR A 230 -1.45 -7.91 6.52
N GLY A 231 -1.13 -7.21 7.60
CA GLY A 231 0.17 -6.59 7.82
C GLY A 231 1.31 -7.60 8.02
N PHE A 232 2.48 -7.21 7.59
CA PHE A 232 3.69 -7.99 7.84
C PHE A 232 4.04 -7.96 9.35
N PRO A 233 4.48 -9.08 9.96
CA PRO A 233 4.64 -9.17 11.42
C PRO A 233 5.50 -8.07 12.07
N VAL A 234 6.58 -7.65 11.38
CA VAL A 234 7.47 -6.59 11.92
C VAL A 234 7.00 -5.17 11.58
N SER A 235 5.93 -5.01 10.82
CA SER A 235 5.35 -3.70 10.52
C SER A 235 4.63 -3.10 11.71
N CYS A 236 4.61 -1.77 11.75
CA CYS A 236 3.82 -0.99 12.69
C CYS A 236 2.80 -0.14 11.94
N TYR A 237 1.57 -0.09 12.46
CA TYR A 237 0.55 0.86 12.03
C TYR A 237 0.17 1.73 13.23
N GLU A 238 0.20 3.04 13.07
CA GLU A 238 -0.06 4.02 14.13
C GLU A 238 0.78 3.74 15.41
N GLY A 239 2.03 3.33 15.23
CA GLY A 239 2.95 3.00 16.32
C GLY A 239 2.68 1.67 17.04
N ARG A 240 1.76 0.83 16.54
CA ARG A 240 1.45 -0.48 17.09
C ARG A 240 1.98 -1.60 16.20
N ASN A 241 2.85 -2.45 16.76
CA ASN A 241 3.42 -3.57 16.04
C ASN A 241 2.37 -4.66 15.75
N VAL A 242 2.44 -5.24 14.56
CA VAL A 242 1.48 -6.24 14.08
C VAL A 242 1.54 -7.53 14.90
N GLU A 243 2.74 -8.06 15.15
CA GLU A 243 2.91 -9.32 15.88
C GLU A 243 2.49 -9.19 17.35
N GLU A 244 2.81 -8.06 17.98
CA GLU A 244 2.37 -7.76 19.34
C GLU A 244 0.84 -7.75 19.46
N VAL A 245 0.15 -7.10 18.51
CA VAL A 245 -1.33 -7.06 18.51
C VAL A 245 -1.91 -8.44 18.30
N ARG A 246 -1.33 -9.27 17.40
CA ARG A 246 -1.74 -10.67 17.20
C ARG A 246 -1.57 -11.49 18.47
N PHE A 247 -0.40 -11.43 19.08
CA PHE A 247 -0.10 -12.13 20.31
C PHE A 247 -1.09 -11.75 21.42
N MET A 248 -1.26 -10.45 21.71
CA MET A 248 -2.16 -9.97 22.75
C MET A 248 -3.64 -10.31 22.49
N SER A 249 -4.04 -10.33 21.22
CA SER A 249 -5.38 -10.78 20.85
C SER A 249 -5.59 -12.27 21.17
N GLY A 250 -4.63 -13.10 20.78
CA GLY A 250 -4.62 -14.52 21.13
C GLY A 250 -4.61 -14.78 22.63
N TYR A 251 -3.74 -14.07 23.36
CA TYR A 251 -3.64 -14.18 24.82
C TYR A 251 -4.98 -13.92 25.53
N LYS A 252 -5.64 -12.83 25.18
CA LYS A 252 -6.98 -12.52 25.71
C LYS A 252 -8.05 -13.54 25.30
N MET A 253 -7.94 -14.11 24.11
CA MET A 253 -8.84 -15.20 23.69
C MET A 253 -8.59 -16.45 24.52
N GLY A 254 -7.34 -16.88 24.73
CA GLY A 254 -6.98 -18.03 25.54
C GLY A 254 -7.45 -17.91 26.98
N GLN A 255 -7.34 -16.72 27.58
CA GLN A 255 -7.86 -16.47 28.94
C GLN A 255 -9.38 -16.62 29.09
N LYS A 256 -10.13 -16.39 28.01
CA LYS A 256 -11.61 -16.40 28.03
C LYS A 256 -12.21 -17.70 27.56
N ASP A 257 -11.44 -18.50 26.84
CA ASP A 257 -11.92 -19.75 26.27
C ASP A 257 -11.95 -20.86 27.34
N ASN A 258 -13.10 -21.48 27.50
CA ASN A 258 -13.33 -22.58 28.43
C ASN A 258 -13.26 -23.96 27.76
N SER A 259 -12.93 -24.06 26.47
CA SER A 259 -12.83 -25.32 25.75
C SER A 259 -11.70 -26.18 26.31
N GLU A 260 -11.90 -27.48 26.41
CA GLU A 260 -10.85 -28.44 26.75
C GLU A 260 -10.05 -28.76 25.46
N VAL A 261 -8.78 -28.33 25.44
CA VAL A 261 -7.87 -28.53 24.30
C VAL A 261 -6.47 -28.85 24.81
N ASP A 262 -5.77 -29.74 24.11
CA ASP A 262 -4.47 -30.25 24.56
C ASP A 262 -3.32 -29.33 24.10
N CYS A 263 -3.48 -28.67 22.98
CA CYS A 263 -2.45 -27.76 22.42
C CYS A 263 -3.06 -26.72 21.47
N ALA A 264 -2.29 -25.68 21.16
CA ALA A 264 -2.61 -24.72 20.12
C ALA A 264 -1.65 -24.84 18.93
N CYS A 265 -2.14 -24.58 17.73
CA CYS A 265 -1.36 -24.53 16.49
C CYS A 265 -1.80 -23.32 15.65
N GLY A 266 -0.84 -22.53 15.17
CA GLY A 266 -1.11 -21.43 14.28
C GLY A 266 -1.11 -21.83 12.81
N ILE A 267 -2.07 -21.31 12.05
CA ILE A 267 -2.02 -21.41 10.59
C ILE A 267 -0.98 -20.40 10.07
N PRO A 268 0.10 -20.85 9.45
CA PRO A 268 1.14 -19.95 8.95
C PRO A 268 0.64 -19.04 7.82
N ASP A 269 1.14 -17.80 7.74
CA ASP A 269 2.07 -17.19 8.69
C ASP A 269 1.30 -16.30 9.69
N SER A 270 0.17 -15.70 9.28
CA SER A 270 -0.59 -14.69 10.05
C SER A 270 -1.20 -15.20 11.36
N GLY A 271 -1.51 -16.51 11.45
CA GLY A 271 -2.11 -17.09 12.64
C GLY A 271 -1.11 -17.49 13.73
N VAL A 272 0.18 -17.45 13.47
CA VAL A 272 1.21 -17.93 14.42
C VAL A 272 1.25 -17.10 15.69
N GLY A 273 1.34 -15.77 15.56
CA GLY A 273 1.37 -14.88 16.73
C GLY A 273 0.13 -14.99 17.60
N MET A 274 -1.08 -15.10 17.00
CA MET A 274 -2.31 -15.32 17.75
C MET A 274 -2.31 -16.65 18.48
N ALA A 275 -1.83 -17.74 17.85
CA ALA A 275 -1.82 -19.06 18.46
C ALA A 275 -0.79 -19.17 19.59
N LEU A 276 0.36 -18.49 19.48
CA LEU A 276 1.34 -18.35 20.57
C LEU A 276 0.71 -17.64 21.76
N GLY A 277 0.08 -16.48 21.53
CA GLY A 277 -0.62 -15.76 22.59
C GLY A 277 -1.76 -16.58 23.20
N TYR A 278 -2.55 -17.28 22.40
CA TYR A 278 -3.62 -18.15 22.87
C TYR A 278 -3.09 -19.28 23.76
N ALA A 279 -2.03 -19.97 23.34
CA ALA A 279 -1.40 -21.03 24.11
C ALA A 279 -0.95 -20.52 25.50
N GLU A 280 -0.30 -19.36 25.53
CA GLU A 280 0.14 -18.75 26.79
C GLU A 280 -1.04 -18.32 27.66
N GLY A 281 -2.03 -17.62 27.08
CA GLY A 281 -3.22 -17.16 27.83
C GLY A 281 -4.07 -18.27 28.40
N LYS A 282 -4.08 -19.45 27.77
CA LYS A 282 -4.79 -20.65 28.21
C LYS A 282 -3.96 -21.59 29.09
N GLY A 283 -2.63 -21.43 29.11
CA GLY A 283 -1.72 -22.30 29.84
C GLY A 283 -1.51 -23.68 29.22
N ILE A 284 -1.55 -23.79 27.89
CA ILE A 284 -1.36 -25.01 27.11
C ILE A 284 -0.14 -24.90 26.20
N PRO A 285 0.45 -26.03 25.74
CA PRO A 285 1.59 -25.98 24.82
C PRO A 285 1.18 -25.48 23.41
N TYR A 286 2.11 -24.79 22.74
CA TYR A 286 2.06 -24.53 21.31
C TYR A 286 2.79 -25.61 20.54
N HIS A 287 2.15 -26.20 19.51
CA HIS A 287 2.77 -27.16 18.60
C HIS A 287 2.68 -26.69 17.16
N ARG A 288 3.78 -26.80 16.41
CA ARG A 288 3.80 -26.50 14.97
C ARG A 288 3.32 -27.73 14.19
N ALA A 289 2.00 -27.94 14.17
CA ALA A 289 1.37 -29.08 13.45
C ALA A 289 1.12 -28.76 11.96
N ILE A 290 1.13 -27.50 11.56
CA ILE A 290 0.89 -27.04 10.18
C ILE A 290 2.11 -26.28 9.68
N THR A 291 2.50 -26.52 8.43
CA THR A 291 3.57 -25.78 7.77
C THR A 291 3.15 -25.31 6.38
N LYS A 292 3.63 -24.14 5.98
CA LYS A 292 3.41 -23.58 4.65
C LYS A 292 4.34 -24.26 3.64
N TYR A 293 3.78 -24.66 2.49
CA TYR A 293 4.58 -25.14 1.37
C TYR A 293 5.06 -23.95 0.53
N THR A 294 6.33 -23.58 0.66
CA THR A 294 6.92 -22.38 0.06
C THR A 294 7.25 -22.45 -1.44
N PRO A 295 7.44 -23.64 -2.11
CA PRO A 295 7.75 -23.67 -3.54
C PRO A 295 6.62 -23.22 -4.46
N THR A 296 5.38 -23.10 -3.98
CA THR A 296 4.28 -22.56 -4.78
C THR A 296 3.98 -21.12 -4.39
N SER A 297 3.71 -20.28 -5.38
CA SER A 297 3.34 -18.87 -5.19
C SER A 297 1.93 -18.66 -4.60
N VAL A 298 1.28 -19.71 -4.16
CA VAL A 298 -0.05 -19.64 -3.53
C VAL A 298 0.10 -19.33 -2.05
N SER A 299 -0.49 -18.23 -1.61
CA SER A 299 -0.37 -17.71 -0.24
C SER A 299 -0.86 -18.64 0.88
N TYR A 300 -1.52 -19.78 0.58
CA TYR A 300 -2.19 -20.63 1.58
C TYR A 300 -2.14 -22.12 1.25
N THR A 301 -1.00 -22.64 0.81
CA THR A 301 -0.84 -24.08 0.72
C THR A 301 -0.27 -24.60 2.02
N HIS A 302 -1.07 -25.33 2.80
CA HIS A 302 -0.68 -25.97 4.05
C HIS A 302 -0.57 -27.48 3.84
N LEU A 303 0.52 -28.06 4.34
CA LEU A 303 0.65 -29.49 4.48
C LEU A 303 0.42 -29.84 5.94
N THR A 304 -0.54 -30.72 6.21
CA THR A 304 -0.63 -31.39 7.51
C THR A 304 0.49 -32.41 7.60
N LEU A 305 1.23 -32.39 8.70
CA LEU A 305 2.19 -33.46 8.97
C LEU A 305 1.40 -34.76 9.27
N PRO A 306 1.78 -35.91 8.69
CA PRO A 306 1.18 -37.18 9.12
C PRO A 306 1.48 -37.38 10.59
N THR A 307 0.44 -37.65 11.36
CA THR A 307 0.53 -38.05 12.77
C THR A 307 1.04 -39.46 12.89
#